data_59af52e46ce282f7e33b6bfe94834103
#
_entry.id   59af52e46ce282f7e33b6bfe94834103
#
_cell.length_a   1.000
_cell.length_b   1.000
_cell.length_c   1.000
_cell.angle_alpha   90.00
_cell.angle_beta   90.00
_cell.angle_gamma   90.00
#
_symmetry.space_group_name_H-M   'P 1'
#
loop_
_entity.id
_entity.type
_entity.pdbx_description
1 polymer ?
#
loop_
_entity_poly.entity_id
_entity_poly.type
_entity_poly.pdbx_seq_one_letter_code
_entity_poly.pdbx_strand_id
1 'polypeptide(L)'
;MYQGRLYQATTSIWNTPPTHCPSCGYYQDLGACSAGGNTPPTVTLTAPANGATFAAGATITATANAADANGTVTQVQFFRGSTSLGIDTTAPYSATWTNAAAGSYAITAVATDNQGATTTSAAANITVNAGTPDTTPPSVPAGLAATSVTSSSVNLSWNASTDNAGGSGVAGYDVYRNGALVGSPAGTSFSNTGLAASTTYNFSVRARDNAGNASAQGAQISATTGAGGGDNTLPRHALVGYWHNFTNPSGPTYPISQVSNDFDVIVVAFGDDAGNGAVSFTVDPGAGTEAQFKADVAAVRARGKKVVLSLGGQNGTVTLNNATQVANFVNSMEDLIRYYGFDGVDIDLESGAGVYHGAAVQTNLVTAVKQLSTRIGPSFYLSMAPEHPYVQGGFTAYSGIWGAYLPIIDGLRQELDMIHVQYYNNGALYTPYSQNGLAEGSVDMLVGASLMLIEGFRTNNNTGVVFNGLRPDQVALGLPSGPSSANSGQASSATIANALNCLTRLQNCGTIRPQQAYPTFRGVMTWSVNWDRRDGFNFSKPVRATLNTLP
;
A
#
# COMPACT_ATOMS: atom_id res chain seq x y z
N MET A 1 31.65 -12.58 65.60
CA MET A 1 31.83 -11.37 66.46
C MET A 1 31.04 -11.55 67.75
N TYR A 2 31.59 -11.20 68.86
CA TYR A 2 30.89 -11.23 70.14
C TYR A 2 31.20 -9.95 70.92
N GLN A 3 30.16 -9.31 71.47
CA GLN A 3 30.29 -8.03 72.22
C GLN A 3 31.09 -6.94 71.48
N GLY A 4 30.92 -6.84 70.11
CA GLY A 4 31.60 -5.83 69.30
C GLY A 4 33.11 -6.05 69.08
N ARG A 5 33.67 -7.22 69.39
CA ARG A 5 35.05 -7.57 69.11
C ARG A 5 35.22 -8.74 68.19
N LEU A 6 36.30 -8.75 67.39
CA LEU A 6 36.65 -9.85 66.49
C LEU A 6 37.46 -10.88 67.28
N TYR A 7 37.18 -12.15 67.15
CA TYR A 7 37.90 -13.29 67.72
C TYR A 7 38.20 -14.33 66.62
N GLN A 8 39.38 -14.89 66.71
CA GLN A 8 39.78 -16.01 65.85
C GLN A 8 39.91 -17.26 66.72
N ALA A 9 39.33 -18.38 66.30
CA ALA A 9 39.48 -19.67 66.93
C ALA A 9 40.94 -20.15 66.77
N THR A 10 41.58 -20.50 67.88
CA THR A 10 42.96 -21.00 67.92
C THR A 10 43.04 -22.53 67.81
N THR A 11 41.87 -23.21 67.92
CA THR A 11 41.71 -24.65 67.73
C THR A 11 40.34 -24.93 67.11
N SER A 12 40.15 -26.12 66.55
CA SER A 12 38.83 -26.56 66.07
C SER A 12 37.89 -26.82 67.24
N ILE A 13 37.00 -25.86 67.53
CA ILE A 13 35.99 -25.97 68.58
C ILE A 13 34.58 -25.97 67.88
N TRP A 14 33.73 -26.89 68.34
CA TRP A 14 32.39 -27.01 67.84
C TRP A 14 31.42 -26.18 68.69
N ASN A 15 30.78 -25.16 68.09
CA ASN A 15 29.63 -24.45 68.63
C ASN A 15 29.78 -23.77 70.00
N THR A 16 30.97 -23.35 70.35
CA THR A 16 31.25 -22.69 71.64
C THR A 16 31.42 -21.19 71.45
N PRO A 17 30.51 -20.34 71.91
CA PRO A 17 30.64 -18.91 71.76
C PRO A 17 31.80 -18.36 72.61
N PRO A 18 32.43 -17.22 72.27
CA PRO A 18 33.57 -16.62 72.99
C PRO A 18 33.29 -16.25 74.43
N THR A 19 32.00 -16.17 74.83
CA THR A 19 31.63 -15.87 76.25
C THR A 19 32.03 -16.90 77.22
N HIS A 20 32.33 -18.12 76.81
CA HIS A 20 32.44 -19.24 77.74
C HIS A 20 33.76 -19.22 78.55
N CYS A 21 34.85 -18.76 78.00
CA CYS A 21 36.11 -18.53 78.69
C CYS A 21 37.14 -17.77 77.84
N PRO A 22 37.18 -16.45 77.83
CA PRO A 22 38.19 -15.70 77.08
C PRO A 22 39.66 -16.02 77.48
N SER A 23 39.86 -16.53 78.65
CA SER A 23 41.18 -16.89 79.14
C SER A 23 41.62 -18.33 78.89
N CYS A 24 40.74 -19.14 78.26
CA CYS A 24 41.01 -20.57 78.03
C CYS A 24 41.84 -20.86 76.75
N GLY A 25 42.32 -19.84 76.07
CA GLY A 25 43.21 -19.98 74.90
C GLY A 25 42.59 -20.48 73.64
N TYR A 26 41.26 -20.64 73.57
CA TYR A 26 40.55 -21.14 72.36
C TYR A 26 40.27 -20.06 71.32
N TYR A 27 40.29 -18.81 71.69
CA TYR A 27 40.06 -17.66 70.83
C TYR A 27 41.11 -16.58 71.04
N GLN A 28 41.60 -16.04 69.96
CA GLN A 28 42.45 -14.85 69.99
C GLN A 28 41.56 -13.61 69.80
N ASP A 29 41.71 -12.67 70.78
CA ASP A 29 41.07 -11.36 70.66
C ASP A 29 41.82 -10.51 69.61
N LEU A 30 41.24 -10.21 68.54
CA LEU A 30 41.80 -9.38 67.46
C LEU A 30 41.45 -7.89 67.58
N GLY A 31 40.85 -7.51 68.71
CA GLY A 31 40.50 -6.12 68.99
C GLY A 31 39.05 -5.74 68.72
N ALA A 32 38.74 -4.50 68.93
CA ALA A 32 37.41 -3.98 68.64
C ALA A 32 37.12 -4.12 67.15
N CYS A 33 35.91 -4.59 66.83
CA CYS A 33 35.40 -4.41 65.43
C CYS A 33 35.34 -2.90 65.24
N SER A 34 36.17 -2.38 64.39
CA SER A 34 35.87 -1.15 63.71
C SER A 34 34.68 -1.47 62.77
N ALA A 35 33.47 -1.19 63.25
CA ALA A 35 32.35 -1.01 62.29
C ALA A 35 32.72 0.24 61.50
N GLY A 36 33.49 0.06 60.47
CA GLY A 36 33.55 1.06 59.39
C GLY A 36 32.15 1.19 58.82
N GLY A 37 31.35 2.08 59.42
CA GLY A 37 30.06 2.41 58.91
C GLY A 37 30.23 2.85 57.45
N ASN A 38 29.34 2.40 56.57
CA ASN A 38 29.37 2.88 55.18
C ASN A 38 29.35 4.42 55.18
N THR A 39 30.33 5.02 54.53
CA THR A 39 30.36 6.46 54.29
C THR A 39 29.74 6.69 52.92
N PRO A 40 28.64 7.46 52.80
CA PRO A 40 28.06 7.75 51.51
C PRO A 40 29.09 8.34 50.54
N PRO A 41 28.96 8.07 49.22
CA PRO A 41 29.87 8.59 48.21
C PRO A 41 29.78 10.11 48.11
N THR A 42 30.80 10.74 47.62
CA THR A 42 30.77 12.17 47.23
C THR A 42 30.42 12.27 45.75
N VAL A 43 29.69 13.33 45.38
CA VAL A 43 29.40 13.63 43.99
C VAL A 43 29.34 15.14 43.75
N THR A 44 29.94 15.57 42.66
CA THR A 44 29.95 16.97 42.25
C THR A 44 29.64 17.02 40.76
N LEU A 45 28.61 17.79 40.40
CA LEU A 45 28.29 18.05 39.00
C LEU A 45 29.38 18.97 38.40
N THR A 46 29.97 18.59 37.28
CA THR A 46 31.04 19.33 36.60
C THR A 46 30.54 20.10 35.39
N ALA A 47 29.45 19.64 34.79
CA ALA A 47 28.68 20.33 33.75
C ALA A 47 27.19 19.92 33.83
N PRO A 48 26.26 20.80 33.42
CA PRO A 48 26.46 22.20 33.08
C PRO A 48 26.83 23.06 34.31
N ALA A 49 27.45 24.21 34.07
CA ALA A 49 27.70 25.17 35.17
C ALA A 49 26.37 25.76 35.68
N ASN A 50 26.33 26.08 36.99
CA ASN A 50 25.19 26.78 37.56
C ASN A 50 25.03 28.16 36.89
N GLY A 51 23.82 28.51 36.44
CA GLY A 51 23.49 29.71 35.67
C GLY A 51 23.77 29.61 34.17
N ALA A 52 24.15 28.43 33.66
CA ALA A 52 24.36 28.24 32.21
C ALA A 52 23.06 28.46 31.41
N THR A 53 23.20 29.04 30.22
CA THR A 53 22.09 29.28 29.28
C THR A 53 22.29 28.49 28.00
N PHE A 54 21.20 27.95 27.47
CA PHE A 54 21.17 27.17 26.25
C PHE A 54 20.04 27.69 25.33
N ALA A 55 20.13 27.45 24.03
CA ALA A 55 19.01 27.66 23.14
C ALA A 55 18.02 26.49 23.20
N ALA A 56 16.74 26.73 22.95
CA ALA A 56 15.76 25.67 22.74
C ALA A 56 16.23 24.70 21.62
N GLY A 57 16.02 23.41 21.81
CA GLY A 57 16.51 22.38 20.89
C GLY A 57 17.96 21.94 21.12
N ALA A 58 18.69 22.59 22.00
CA ALA A 58 20.08 22.22 22.31
C ALA A 58 20.18 20.81 22.90
N THR A 59 21.33 20.19 22.65
CA THR A 59 21.77 18.97 23.36
C THR A 59 22.61 19.40 24.52
N ILE A 60 22.20 19.04 25.76
CA ILE A 60 22.87 19.38 27.01
C ILE A 60 23.48 18.11 27.61
N THR A 61 24.80 18.10 27.82
CA THR A 61 25.50 17.00 28.46
C THR A 61 25.74 17.35 29.93
N ALA A 62 25.23 16.52 30.82
CA ALA A 62 25.56 16.57 32.24
C ALA A 62 26.75 15.66 32.53
N THR A 63 27.73 16.15 33.29
CA THR A 63 28.90 15.37 33.72
C THR A 63 29.13 15.55 35.22
N ALA A 64 29.64 14.51 35.86
CA ALA A 64 29.91 14.55 37.30
C ALA A 64 31.20 13.80 37.67
N ASN A 65 31.86 14.28 38.72
CA ASN A 65 32.87 13.51 39.44
C ASN A 65 32.22 12.89 40.67
N ALA A 66 32.47 11.61 40.91
CA ALA A 66 32.01 10.91 42.10
C ALA A 66 33.14 10.02 42.65
N ALA A 67 33.24 9.94 43.95
CA ALA A 67 34.22 9.11 44.65
C ALA A 67 33.65 8.60 45.96
N ASP A 68 34.10 7.45 46.39
CA ASP A 68 33.79 6.89 47.70
C ASP A 68 35.08 6.63 48.49
N ALA A 69 35.09 7.08 49.76
CA ALA A 69 36.28 7.03 50.62
C ALA A 69 36.58 5.62 51.18
N ASN A 70 35.56 4.76 51.29
CA ASN A 70 35.67 3.44 51.88
C ASN A 70 35.03 2.32 51.06
N GLY A 71 34.71 2.62 49.80
CA GLY A 71 34.10 1.68 48.83
C GLY A 71 34.35 2.07 47.39
N THR A 72 33.36 1.82 46.56
CA THR A 72 33.36 2.20 45.13
C THR A 72 32.01 2.76 44.71
N VAL A 73 32.01 3.74 43.84
CA VAL A 73 30.78 4.24 43.20
C VAL A 73 30.35 3.23 42.14
N THR A 74 29.12 2.72 42.26
CA THR A 74 28.57 1.72 41.35
C THR A 74 27.84 2.37 40.19
N GLN A 75 27.26 3.56 40.41
CA GLN A 75 26.57 4.31 39.35
C GLN A 75 26.41 5.79 39.72
N VAL A 76 26.25 6.62 38.71
CA VAL A 76 25.78 7.99 38.85
C VAL A 76 24.56 8.18 37.98
N GLN A 77 23.43 8.57 38.58
CA GLN A 77 22.20 8.87 37.87
C GLN A 77 22.01 10.38 37.77
N PHE A 78 21.73 10.87 36.58
CA PHE A 78 21.52 12.30 36.33
C PHE A 78 20.03 12.61 36.24
N PHE A 79 19.63 13.77 36.76
CA PHE A 79 18.24 14.20 36.78
C PHE A 79 18.10 15.63 36.27
N ARG A 80 16.93 15.89 35.67
CA ARG A 80 16.37 17.20 35.38
C ARG A 80 15.12 17.37 36.26
N GLY A 81 15.22 18.10 37.37
CA GLY A 81 14.18 18.07 38.39
C GLY A 81 13.96 16.65 38.89
N SER A 82 12.76 16.11 38.72
CA SER A 82 12.42 14.71 39.06
C SER A 82 12.59 13.72 37.90
N THR A 83 12.88 14.19 36.68
CA THR A 83 12.99 13.33 35.50
C THR A 83 14.42 12.83 35.35
N SER A 84 14.61 11.50 35.24
CA SER A 84 15.92 10.91 34.97
C SER A 84 16.37 11.23 33.53
N LEU A 85 17.63 11.61 33.39
CA LEU A 85 18.31 11.80 32.12
C LEU A 85 19.13 10.58 31.70
N GLY A 86 19.41 9.67 32.64
CA GLY A 86 20.18 8.46 32.42
C GLY A 86 21.00 8.05 33.62
N ILE A 87 21.53 6.84 33.58
CA ILE A 87 22.45 6.25 34.55
C ILE A 87 23.74 5.94 33.81
N ASP A 88 24.87 6.29 34.42
CA ASP A 88 26.20 5.90 33.96
C ASP A 88 26.92 5.11 35.07
N THR A 89 27.50 3.97 34.74
CA THR A 89 28.17 3.05 35.64
C THR A 89 29.69 3.11 35.53
N THR A 90 30.22 3.93 34.65
CA THR A 90 31.66 4.02 34.37
C THR A 90 32.14 5.47 34.33
N ALA A 91 33.21 5.76 35.08
CA ALA A 91 33.82 7.09 35.03
C ALA A 91 34.57 7.31 33.68
N PRO A 92 34.53 8.51 33.09
CA PRO A 92 33.89 9.75 33.57
C PRO A 92 32.37 9.75 33.38
N TYR A 93 31.61 9.97 34.43
CA TYR A 93 30.15 9.86 34.43
C TYR A 93 29.49 10.99 33.65
N SER A 94 28.55 10.62 32.76
CA SER A 94 27.84 11.56 31.92
C SER A 94 26.42 11.10 31.52
N ALA A 95 25.54 12.05 31.22
CA ALA A 95 24.25 11.80 30.56
C ALA A 95 23.92 12.94 29.61
N THR A 96 23.22 12.63 28.53
CA THR A 96 22.90 13.60 27.48
C THR A 96 21.40 13.80 27.41
N TRP A 97 20.98 15.06 27.46
CA TRP A 97 19.60 15.47 27.21
C TRP A 97 19.50 16.17 25.88
N THR A 98 18.86 15.53 24.91
CA THR A 98 18.66 16.05 23.55
C THR A 98 17.36 16.85 23.47
N ASN A 99 17.33 17.80 22.53
CA ASN A 99 16.14 18.60 22.21
C ASN A 99 15.53 19.30 23.45
N ALA A 100 16.35 20.04 24.18
CA ALA A 100 15.93 20.71 25.41
C ALA A 100 14.87 21.78 25.14
N ALA A 101 13.67 21.62 25.71
CA ALA A 101 12.61 22.61 25.63
C ALA A 101 12.94 23.88 26.43
N ALA A 102 12.42 25.02 26.00
CA ALA A 102 12.57 26.29 26.73
C ALA A 102 12.00 26.17 28.14
N GLY A 103 12.72 26.73 29.12
CA GLY A 103 12.36 26.68 30.54
C GLY A 103 13.57 26.79 31.44
N SER A 104 13.32 26.83 32.75
CA SER A 104 14.36 26.79 33.79
C SER A 104 14.38 25.40 34.40
N TYR A 105 15.57 24.83 34.55
CA TYR A 105 15.75 23.45 34.99
C TYR A 105 16.86 23.34 36.03
N ALA A 106 16.64 22.50 37.04
CA ALA A 106 17.64 22.11 37.98
C ALA A 106 18.25 20.76 37.58
N ILE A 107 19.52 20.71 37.30
CA ILE A 107 20.24 19.48 36.96
C ILE A 107 20.98 18.98 38.22
N THR A 108 20.81 17.72 38.56
CA THR A 108 21.49 17.08 39.68
C THR A 108 22.08 15.73 39.30
N ALA A 109 23.08 15.26 40.03
CA ALA A 109 23.63 13.91 39.91
C ALA A 109 23.51 13.19 41.26
N VAL A 110 23.12 11.93 41.26
CA VAL A 110 23.03 11.06 42.44
C VAL A 110 24.02 9.92 42.26
N ALA A 111 25.03 9.87 43.08
CA ALA A 111 25.97 8.74 43.15
C ALA A 111 25.45 7.69 44.11
N THR A 112 25.64 6.42 43.77
CA THR A 112 25.35 5.26 44.62
C THR A 112 26.62 4.44 44.79
N ASP A 113 26.94 4.06 46.02
CA ASP A 113 28.07 3.21 46.31
C ASP A 113 27.74 1.70 46.23
N ASN A 114 28.74 0.87 46.45
CA ASN A 114 28.61 -0.59 46.42
C ASN A 114 27.91 -1.18 47.67
N GLN A 115 27.51 -0.36 48.63
CA GLN A 115 26.73 -0.74 49.82
C GLN A 115 25.32 -0.12 49.81
N GLY A 116 24.95 0.64 48.73
CA GLY A 116 23.61 1.19 48.49
C GLY A 116 23.38 2.57 49.11
N ALA A 117 24.38 3.21 49.71
CA ALA A 117 24.23 4.59 50.17
C ALA A 117 24.33 5.56 48.99
N THR A 118 23.62 6.67 49.08
CA THR A 118 23.50 7.64 47.98
C THR A 118 23.83 9.06 48.45
N THR A 119 24.40 9.84 47.56
CA THR A 119 24.58 11.29 47.73
C THR A 119 24.12 12.02 46.50
N THR A 120 23.43 13.13 46.69
CA THR A 120 23.00 14.01 45.62
C THR A 120 23.89 15.25 45.54
N SER A 121 24.30 15.64 44.33
CA SER A 121 25.09 16.84 44.11
C SER A 121 24.29 18.13 44.41
N ALA A 122 25.00 19.26 44.57
CA ALA A 122 24.36 20.55 44.44
C ALA A 122 23.69 20.66 43.04
N ALA A 123 22.56 21.33 42.99
CA ALA A 123 21.84 21.54 41.71
C ALA A 123 22.56 22.64 40.88
N ALA A 124 22.74 22.36 39.59
CA ALA A 124 23.04 23.39 38.61
C ALA A 124 21.72 23.88 37.99
N ASN A 125 21.33 25.09 38.32
CA ASN A 125 20.16 25.74 37.71
C ASN A 125 20.59 26.30 36.37
N ILE A 126 19.88 25.89 35.30
CA ILE A 126 20.13 26.33 33.94
C ILE A 126 18.88 26.92 33.35
N THR A 127 19.04 27.77 32.32
CA THR A 127 17.93 28.32 31.53
C THR A 127 18.09 27.91 30.09
N VAL A 128 17.04 27.28 29.54
CA VAL A 128 16.91 27.07 28.11
C VAL A 128 16.04 28.21 27.60
N ASN A 129 16.64 29.12 26.85
CA ASN A 129 15.93 30.28 26.31
C ASN A 129 14.99 29.81 25.20
N ALA A 130 13.76 30.29 25.20
CA ALA A 130 12.92 30.26 24.02
C ALA A 130 13.69 31.03 22.93
N GLY A 131 13.99 30.38 21.81
CA GLY A 131 14.47 31.08 20.64
C GLY A 131 13.45 32.18 20.26
N THR A 132 13.89 33.25 19.68
CA THR A 132 12.96 34.16 19.02
C THR A 132 12.08 33.30 18.07
N PRO A 133 10.74 33.44 18.13
CA PRO A 133 9.88 32.70 17.23
C PRO A 133 10.39 32.88 15.79
N ASP A 134 10.61 31.80 15.10
CA ASP A 134 10.94 31.87 13.69
C ASP A 134 9.73 32.41 12.91
N THR A 135 9.92 33.52 12.25
CA THR A 135 8.87 34.18 11.42
C THR A 135 9.28 34.27 9.96
N THR A 136 10.42 33.69 9.62
CA THR A 136 10.99 33.77 8.27
C THR A 136 10.64 32.48 7.49
N PRO A 137 9.89 32.59 6.39
CA PRO A 137 9.58 31.42 5.57
C PRO A 137 10.83 30.77 4.96
N PRO A 138 10.79 29.46 4.68
CA PRO A 138 11.84 28.79 3.91
C PRO A 138 12.00 29.37 2.51
N SER A 139 13.10 29.04 1.85
CA SER A 139 13.31 29.37 0.44
C SER A 139 12.22 28.75 -0.45
N VAL A 140 11.84 29.45 -1.50
CA VAL A 140 10.87 28.96 -2.49
C VAL A 140 11.43 27.72 -3.19
N PRO A 141 10.68 26.59 -3.29
CA PRO A 141 11.12 25.41 -4.01
C PRO A 141 11.44 25.73 -5.46
N ALA A 142 12.60 25.27 -5.93
CA ALA A 142 13.06 25.43 -7.31
C ALA A 142 13.16 24.08 -8.01
N GLY A 143 13.29 24.09 -9.35
CA GLY A 143 13.51 22.86 -10.12
C GLY A 143 12.31 21.90 -10.13
N LEU A 144 11.08 22.41 -9.91
CA LEU A 144 9.87 21.58 -10.04
C LEU A 144 9.82 20.99 -11.45
N ALA A 145 9.72 19.67 -11.53
CA ALA A 145 9.64 18.93 -12.78
C ALA A 145 8.67 17.74 -12.67
N ALA A 146 8.01 17.40 -13.77
CA ALA A 146 7.31 16.15 -13.93
C ALA A 146 8.33 15.08 -14.34
N THR A 147 8.59 14.10 -13.46
CA THR A 147 9.57 13.04 -13.68
C THR A 147 8.98 11.85 -14.45
N SER A 148 7.69 11.62 -14.32
CA SER A 148 6.94 10.72 -15.19
C SER A 148 5.50 11.21 -15.30
N VAL A 149 4.94 11.04 -16.49
CA VAL A 149 3.56 11.40 -16.78
C VAL A 149 2.91 10.20 -17.44
N THR A 150 1.75 9.83 -16.92
CA THR A 150 0.96 8.73 -17.43
C THR A 150 -0.42 9.24 -17.85
N SER A 151 -1.31 8.36 -18.29
CA SER A 151 -2.70 8.75 -18.59
C SER A 151 -3.52 9.12 -17.35
N SER A 152 -3.07 8.73 -16.15
CA SER A 152 -3.83 8.94 -14.90
C SER A 152 -3.00 9.46 -13.74
N SER A 153 -1.71 9.74 -13.96
CA SER A 153 -0.84 10.27 -12.91
C SER A 153 0.25 11.20 -13.43
N VAL A 154 0.71 12.07 -12.56
CA VAL A 154 1.91 12.89 -12.76
C VAL A 154 2.77 12.76 -11.51
N ASN A 155 3.99 12.27 -11.66
CA ASN A 155 4.99 12.24 -10.61
C ASN A 155 5.84 13.51 -10.68
N LEU A 156 5.95 14.19 -9.55
CA LEU A 156 6.65 15.46 -9.41
C LEU A 156 7.92 15.29 -8.57
N SER A 157 8.95 16.04 -8.88
CA SER A 157 10.12 16.25 -8.02
C SER A 157 10.56 17.70 -8.06
N TRP A 158 11.25 18.15 -7.01
CA TRP A 158 11.79 19.50 -6.88
C TRP A 158 13.05 19.50 -6.02
N ASN A 159 13.80 20.60 -6.05
CA ASN A 159 14.98 20.76 -5.22
C ASN A 159 14.56 21.08 -3.76
N ALA A 160 15.35 20.56 -2.81
CA ALA A 160 15.13 20.87 -1.41
C ALA A 160 15.22 22.36 -1.12
N SER A 161 14.26 22.89 -0.37
CA SER A 161 14.31 24.24 0.19
C SER A 161 15.24 24.29 1.40
N THR A 162 15.75 25.46 1.70
CA THR A 162 16.55 25.75 2.89
C THR A 162 15.80 26.76 3.75
N ASP A 163 15.98 26.64 5.05
CA ASP A 163 15.49 27.65 6.00
C ASP A 163 16.62 28.60 6.39
N ASN A 164 16.28 29.75 6.96
CA ASN A 164 17.24 30.74 7.43
C ASN A 164 18.12 30.18 8.56
N ALA A 165 19.32 30.74 8.72
CA ALA A 165 20.22 30.36 9.79
C ALA A 165 19.59 30.66 11.16
N GLY A 166 19.46 29.63 12.00
CA GLY A 166 18.77 29.71 13.29
C GLY A 166 17.24 29.60 13.21
N GLY A 167 16.69 29.36 12.02
CA GLY A 167 15.27 29.07 11.82
C GLY A 167 14.84 27.71 12.30
N SER A 168 13.56 27.40 12.18
CA SER A 168 12.94 26.17 12.69
C SER A 168 13.20 24.93 11.81
N GLY A 169 13.74 25.12 10.60
CA GLY A 169 14.02 24.10 9.62
C GLY A 169 12.78 23.74 8.77
N VAL A 170 13.02 23.20 7.56
CA VAL A 170 11.95 22.81 6.63
C VAL A 170 11.19 21.61 7.16
N ALA A 171 9.87 21.74 7.34
CA ALA A 171 8.96 20.69 7.78
C ALA A 171 8.41 19.83 6.63
N GLY A 172 8.31 20.41 5.42
CA GLY A 172 7.75 19.75 4.25
C GLY A 172 7.24 20.76 3.20
N TYR A 173 6.41 20.24 2.31
CA TYR A 173 5.94 20.98 1.14
C TYR A 173 4.44 20.85 0.98
N ASP A 174 3.82 21.83 0.35
CA ASP A 174 2.43 21.78 -0.12
C ASP A 174 2.43 21.79 -1.65
N VAL A 175 1.79 20.79 -2.23
CA VAL A 175 1.66 20.62 -3.68
C VAL A 175 0.28 21.07 -4.13
N TYR A 176 0.23 21.91 -5.14
CA TYR A 176 -1.00 22.45 -5.71
C TYR A 176 -1.18 21.95 -7.14
N ARG A 177 -2.43 21.60 -7.48
CA ARG A 177 -2.87 21.30 -8.85
C ARG A 177 -3.99 22.23 -9.24
N ASN A 178 -3.80 22.97 -10.32
CA ASN A 178 -4.76 24.01 -10.79
C ASN A 178 -5.18 24.98 -9.67
N GLY A 179 -4.24 25.33 -8.78
CA GLY A 179 -4.47 26.22 -7.63
C GLY A 179 -5.04 25.55 -6.38
N ALA A 180 -5.53 24.32 -6.46
CA ALA A 180 -6.03 23.56 -5.30
C ALA A 180 -4.91 22.73 -4.66
N LEU A 181 -4.86 22.68 -3.30
CA LEU A 181 -3.94 21.83 -2.55
C LEU A 181 -4.31 20.35 -2.78
N VAL A 182 -3.34 19.54 -3.21
CA VAL A 182 -3.55 18.12 -3.50
C VAL A 182 -2.67 17.17 -2.66
N GLY A 183 -1.73 17.71 -1.90
CA GLY A 183 -0.90 16.93 -0.99
C GLY A 183 0.11 17.76 -0.23
N SER A 184 0.60 17.19 0.89
CA SER A 184 1.57 17.86 1.79
C SER A 184 2.70 16.89 2.18
N PRO A 185 3.58 16.48 1.22
CA PRO A 185 4.68 15.56 1.51
C PRO A 185 5.77 16.22 2.36
N ALA A 186 6.47 15.40 3.18
CA ALA A 186 7.66 15.83 3.88
C ALA A 186 8.91 15.90 2.98
N GLY A 187 8.96 15.06 1.94
CA GLY A 187 10.09 14.97 0.99
C GLY A 187 9.89 15.83 -0.25
N THR A 188 10.85 15.74 -1.17
CA THR A 188 10.94 16.54 -2.40
C THR A 188 10.32 15.87 -3.62
N SER A 189 9.38 14.96 -3.42
CA SER A 189 8.65 14.29 -4.49
C SER A 189 7.18 14.07 -4.10
N PHE A 190 6.31 13.97 -5.11
CA PHE A 190 4.90 13.72 -4.92
C PHE A 190 4.30 13.01 -6.14
N SER A 191 3.50 11.98 -5.91
CA SER A 191 2.75 11.28 -6.96
C SER A 191 1.29 11.75 -6.94
N ASN A 192 0.86 12.44 -7.97
CA ASN A 192 -0.53 12.86 -8.13
C ASN A 192 -1.25 11.88 -9.06
N THR A 193 -2.17 11.08 -8.51
CA THR A 193 -2.90 9.99 -9.18
C THR A 193 -4.37 10.34 -9.38
N GLY A 194 -5.12 9.47 -10.09
CA GLY A 194 -6.56 9.66 -10.34
C GLY A 194 -6.86 10.82 -11.28
N LEU A 195 -5.94 11.15 -12.17
CA LEU A 195 -6.10 12.23 -13.15
C LEU A 195 -6.88 11.73 -14.37
N ALA A 196 -7.65 12.63 -14.99
CA ALA A 196 -8.24 12.36 -16.29
C ALA A 196 -7.16 12.29 -17.37
N ALA A 197 -7.33 11.39 -18.33
CA ALA A 197 -6.42 11.24 -19.47
C ALA A 197 -6.49 12.46 -20.41
N SER A 198 -5.45 12.63 -21.23
CA SER A 198 -5.35 13.74 -22.23
C SER A 198 -5.68 15.12 -21.66
N THR A 199 -5.42 15.31 -20.36
CA THR A 199 -5.80 16.55 -19.65
C THR A 199 -4.54 17.25 -19.15
N THR A 200 -4.47 18.56 -19.39
CA THR A 200 -3.38 19.40 -18.90
C THR A 200 -3.67 19.88 -17.49
N TYR A 201 -2.73 19.64 -16.59
CA TYR A 201 -2.75 20.10 -15.20
C TYR A 201 -1.56 21.02 -14.94
N ASN A 202 -1.80 22.07 -14.18
CA ASN A 202 -0.76 22.99 -13.73
C ASN A 202 -0.40 22.68 -12.29
N PHE A 203 0.90 22.53 -12.01
CA PHE A 203 1.41 22.22 -10.68
C PHE A 203 2.34 23.30 -10.16
N SER A 204 2.25 23.58 -8.88
CA SER A 204 3.18 24.43 -8.13
C SER A 204 3.40 23.86 -6.74
N VAL A 205 4.52 24.22 -6.11
CA VAL A 205 4.91 23.74 -4.78
C VAL A 205 5.37 24.92 -3.94
N ARG A 206 5.06 24.91 -2.64
CA ARG A 206 5.66 25.79 -1.62
C ARG A 206 6.25 24.99 -0.49
N ALA A 207 7.24 25.53 0.19
CA ALA A 207 7.82 24.94 1.39
C ALA A 207 7.15 25.46 2.66
N ARG A 208 7.15 24.64 3.72
CA ARG A 208 6.73 25.00 5.09
C ARG A 208 7.85 24.66 6.06
N ASP A 209 8.05 25.49 7.08
CA ASP A 209 8.93 25.22 8.21
C ASP A 209 8.19 24.61 9.42
N ASN A 210 8.94 24.26 10.47
CA ASN A 210 8.38 23.72 11.70
C ASN A 210 7.72 24.80 12.59
N ALA A 211 7.91 26.08 12.32
CA ALA A 211 7.22 27.19 12.97
C ALA A 211 5.89 27.55 12.32
N GLY A 212 5.60 26.97 11.14
CA GLY A 212 4.35 27.18 10.40
C GLY A 212 4.44 28.26 9.33
N ASN A 213 5.61 28.88 9.09
CA ASN A 213 5.75 29.84 8.01
C ASN A 213 5.82 29.07 6.67
N ALA A 214 5.26 29.68 5.62
CA ALA A 214 5.23 29.09 4.30
C ALA A 214 5.82 30.04 3.26
N SER A 215 6.64 29.50 2.36
CA SER A 215 7.19 30.24 1.23
C SER A 215 6.09 30.66 0.24
N ALA A 216 6.42 31.56 -0.66
CA ALA A 216 5.64 31.72 -1.89
C ALA A 216 5.64 30.39 -2.68
N GLN A 217 4.64 30.21 -3.55
CA GLN A 217 4.64 29.11 -4.50
C GLN A 217 5.78 29.28 -5.51
N GLY A 218 6.48 28.19 -5.81
CA GLY A 218 7.49 28.16 -6.86
C GLY A 218 6.89 28.31 -8.27
N ALA A 219 7.77 28.35 -9.26
CA ALA A 219 7.37 28.43 -10.65
C ALA A 219 6.40 27.28 -10.99
N GLN A 220 5.32 27.61 -11.67
CA GLN A 220 4.33 26.65 -12.12
C GLN A 220 4.85 25.88 -13.33
N ILE A 221 4.58 24.58 -13.38
CA ILE A 221 4.78 23.75 -14.56
C ILE A 221 3.44 23.21 -15.05
N SER A 222 3.37 22.93 -16.35
CA SER A 222 2.23 22.24 -16.97
C SER A 222 2.64 20.82 -17.33
N ALA A 223 1.81 19.83 -17.00
CA ALA A 223 1.97 18.45 -17.43
C ALA A 223 0.65 17.97 -18.02
N THR A 224 0.71 17.42 -19.24
CA THR A 224 -0.47 16.84 -19.90
C THR A 224 -0.40 15.33 -19.74
N THR A 225 -1.40 14.75 -19.07
CA THR A 225 -1.53 13.29 -18.96
C THR A 225 -1.60 12.65 -20.34
N GLY A 226 -0.99 11.49 -20.47
CA GLY A 226 -1.05 10.72 -21.72
C GLY A 226 -2.48 10.40 -22.13
N ALA A 227 -2.66 9.97 -23.37
CA ALA A 227 -3.91 9.37 -23.80
C ALA A 227 -4.17 8.16 -22.87
N GLY A 228 -5.38 8.05 -22.32
CA GLY A 228 -5.78 6.88 -21.55
C GLY A 228 -5.68 5.64 -22.42
N GLY A 229 -5.27 4.50 -21.83
CA GLY A 229 -5.40 3.21 -22.50
C GLY A 229 -6.85 2.80 -22.78
N GLY A 230 -7.82 3.69 -22.53
CA GLY A 230 -9.21 3.50 -22.94
C GLY A 230 -9.31 3.68 -24.46
N ASP A 231 -9.65 2.62 -25.16
CA ASP A 231 -9.90 2.67 -26.60
C ASP A 231 -11.05 3.65 -26.89
N ASN A 232 -10.72 4.82 -27.42
CA ASN A 232 -11.69 5.84 -27.81
C ASN A 232 -12.70 5.36 -28.87
N THR A 233 -12.54 4.14 -29.39
CA THR A 233 -13.49 3.53 -30.33
C THR A 233 -14.67 2.83 -29.65
N LEU A 234 -14.55 2.52 -28.36
CA LEU A 234 -15.63 1.92 -27.58
C LEU A 234 -16.62 2.98 -27.05
N PRO A 235 -17.91 2.63 -26.95
CA PRO A 235 -18.87 3.50 -26.28
C PRO A 235 -18.48 3.74 -24.82
N ARG A 236 -18.92 4.86 -24.24
CA ARG A 236 -18.63 5.21 -22.84
C ARG A 236 -19.01 4.07 -21.89
N HIS A 237 -20.13 3.42 -22.14
CA HIS A 237 -20.61 2.27 -21.38
C HIS A 237 -20.66 1.06 -22.28
N ALA A 238 -19.71 0.16 -22.10
CA ALA A 238 -19.53 -1.01 -22.93
C ALA A 238 -20.20 -2.26 -22.34
N LEU A 239 -20.67 -3.14 -23.21
CA LEU A 239 -21.07 -4.50 -22.89
C LEU A 239 -20.03 -5.47 -23.43
N VAL A 240 -19.43 -6.25 -22.54
CA VAL A 240 -18.40 -7.25 -22.82
C VAL A 240 -19.01 -8.64 -22.71
N GLY A 241 -18.68 -9.54 -23.62
CA GLY A 241 -19.15 -10.92 -23.55
C GLY A 241 -18.10 -11.93 -23.94
N TYR A 242 -17.97 -12.98 -23.13
CA TYR A 242 -17.12 -14.12 -23.45
C TYR A 242 -17.79 -15.04 -24.45
N TRP A 243 -17.14 -15.26 -25.56
CA TRP A 243 -17.58 -16.20 -26.60
C TRP A 243 -16.77 -17.50 -26.48
N HIS A 244 -17.48 -18.65 -26.44
CA HIS A 244 -16.86 -19.96 -26.28
C HIS A 244 -16.31 -20.49 -27.59
N ASN A 245 -15.01 -20.68 -27.67
CA ASN A 245 -14.35 -21.46 -28.72
C ASN A 245 -14.32 -22.96 -28.36
N PHE A 246 -15.38 -23.45 -27.73
CA PHE A 246 -15.55 -24.83 -27.30
C PHE A 246 -17.02 -25.17 -27.10
N THR A 247 -17.34 -26.44 -27.14
CA THR A 247 -18.68 -26.96 -26.80
C THR A 247 -18.78 -27.19 -25.29
N ASN A 248 -19.90 -26.74 -24.69
CA ASN A 248 -20.24 -26.99 -23.29
C ASN A 248 -21.77 -27.12 -23.15
N PRO A 249 -22.34 -27.21 -21.92
CA PRO A 249 -23.80 -27.33 -21.77
C PRO A 249 -24.62 -26.15 -22.27
N SER A 250 -24.02 -25.00 -22.62
CA SER A 250 -24.74 -23.92 -23.36
C SER A 250 -25.05 -24.27 -24.81
N GLY A 251 -24.41 -25.29 -25.35
CA GLY A 251 -24.50 -25.74 -26.70
C GLY A 251 -23.13 -25.79 -27.41
N PRO A 252 -23.11 -26.20 -28.69
CA PRO A 252 -21.92 -26.12 -29.52
C PRO A 252 -21.51 -24.66 -29.74
N THR A 253 -20.22 -24.46 -30.01
CA THR A 253 -19.76 -23.16 -30.51
C THR A 253 -20.40 -22.80 -31.83
N TYR A 254 -20.30 -21.58 -32.24
CA TYR A 254 -20.87 -21.06 -33.48
C TYR A 254 -19.99 -19.92 -34.03
N PRO A 255 -20.11 -19.57 -35.34
CA PRO A 255 -19.28 -18.50 -35.91
C PRO A 255 -19.36 -17.20 -35.12
N ILE A 256 -18.20 -16.63 -34.78
CA ILE A 256 -18.09 -15.42 -33.95
C ILE A 256 -18.79 -14.21 -34.60
N SER A 257 -18.91 -14.19 -35.92
CA SER A 257 -19.67 -13.18 -36.67
C SER A 257 -21.18 -13.13 -36.33
N GLN A 258 -21.73 -14.20 -35.74
CA GLN A 258 -23.13 -14.30 -35.30
C GLN A 258 -23.35 -13.78 -33.87
N VAL A 259 -22.30 -13.34 -33.15
CA VAL A 259 -22.47 -12.70 -31.85
C VAL A 259 -23.31 -11.43 -32.02
N SER A 260 -24.23 -11.20 -31.06
CA SER A 260 -25.15 -10.05 -31.07
C SER A 260 -24.38 -8.72 -31.16
N ASN A 261 -24.92 -7.78 -31.91
CA ASN A 261 -24.38 -6.41 -31.95
C ASN A 261 -24.53 -5.63 -30.62
N ASP A 262 -25.25 -6.20 -29.66
CA ASP A 262 -25.35 -5.62 -28.31
C ASP A 262 -23.99 -5.58 -27.59
N PHE A 263 -23.09 -6.51 -27.92
CA PHE A 263 -21.74 -6.56 -27.37
C PHE A 263 -20.78 -5.61 -28.08
N ASP A 264 -19.95 -4.91 -27.32
CA ASP A 264 -18.93 -4.00 -27.82
C ASP A 264 -17.55 -4.63 -27.83
N VAL A 265 -17.28 -5.53 -26.85
CA VAL A 265 -16.07 -6.32 -26.76
C VAL A 265 -16.44 -7.79 -26.70
N ILE A 266 -15.86 -8.58 -27.59
CA ILE A 266 -16.02 -10.04 -27.63
C ILE A 266 -14.71 -10.65 -27.18
N VAL A 267 -14.77 -11.37 -26.07
CA VAL A 267 -13.63 -12.05 -25.47
C VAL A 267 -13.65 -13.51 -25.91
N VAL A 268 -12.63 -13.92 -26.64
CA VAL A 268 -12.49 -15.28 -27.16
C VAL A 268 -11.92 -16.20 -26.09
N ALA A 269 -12.68 -17.15 -25.59
CA ALA A 269 -12.30 -18.10 -24.57
C ALA A 269 -11.89 -19.43 -25.23
N PHE A 270 -10.64 -19.94 -25.13
CA PHE A 270 -9.44 -19.35 -24.54
C PHE A 270 -8.20 -19.66 -25.39
N GLY A 271 -7.12 -18.94 -25.18
CA GLY A 271 -5.79 -19.37 -25.61
C GLY A 271 -5.21 -20.38 -24.64
N ASP A 272 -4.44 -21.33 -25.16
CA ASP A 272 -3.87 -22.47 -24.43
C ASP A 272 -2.39 -22.23 -24.06
N ASP A 273 -2.02 -22.53 -22.81
CA ASP A 273 -0.62 -22.53 -22.34
C ASP A 273 0.13 -23.74 -22.92
N ALA A 274 1.16 -23.49 -23.69
CA ALA A 274 2.02 -24.54 -24.23
C ALA A 274 3.07 -25.06 -23.21
N GLY A 275 3.06 -24.58 -21.95
CA GLY A 275 3.90 -25.05 -20.85
C GLY A 275 5.31 -24.46 -20.80
N ASN A 276 5.72 -23.70 -21.81
CA ASN A 276 7.04 -23.05 -21.90
C ASN A 276 6.94 -21.52 -21.99
N GLY A 277 5.80 -20.95 -21.59
CA GLY A 277 5.46 -19.56 -21.73
C GLY A 277 4.78 -19.18 -23.04
N ALA A 278 4.90 -20.00 -24.09
CA ALA A 278 4.19 -19.74 -25.34
C ALA A 278 2.69 -20.02 -25.18
N VAL A 279 1.88 -19.24 -25.90
CA VAL A 279 0.44 -19.42 -26.01
C VAL A 279 0.12 -19.93 -27.41
N SER A 280 -0.85 -20.85 -27.48
CA SER A 280 -1.42 -21.34 -28.73
C SER A 280 -2.92 -21.08 -28.77
N PHE A 281 -3.50 -21.13 -29.96
CA PHE A 281 -4.95 -21.00 -30.16
C PHE A 281 -5.36 -21.86 -31.35
N THR A 282 -6.36 -22.72 -31.12
CA THR A 282 -6.93 -23.58 -32.15
C THR A 282 -8.41 -23.27 -32.28
N VAL A 283 -8.85 -22.96 -33.48
CA VAL A 283 -10.26 -22.68 -33.76
C VAL A 283 -11.09 -23.96 -33.65
N ASP A 284 -12.14 -23.94 -32.81
CA ASP A 284 -13.09 -25.06 -32.71
C ASP A 284 -13.81 -25.26 -34.04
N PRO A 285 -14.00 -26.50 -34.54
CA PRO A 285 -14.68 -26.76 -35.77
C PRO A 285 -16.11 -26.18 -35.91
N GLY A 286 -16.80 -26.01 -34.78
CA GLY A 286 -18.13 -25.35 -34.75
C GLY A 286 -18.08 -23.86 -35.08
N ALA A 287 -16.93 -23.20 -34.89
CA ALA A 287 -16.70 -21.82 -35.31
C ALA A 287 -16.38 -21.67 -36.80
N GLY A 288 -16.20 -22.79 -37.52
CA GLY A 288 -15.81 -22.82 -38.92
C GLY A 288 -14.33 -23.18 -39.11
N THR A 289 -13.84 -22.99 -40.33
CA THR A 289 -12.41 -23.14 -40.62
C THR A 289 -11.62 -21.95 -40.04
N GLU A 290 -10.34 -22.11 -39.88
CA GLU A 290 -9.43 -21.04 -39.43
C GLU A 290 -9.51 -19.80 -40.36
N ALA A 291 -9.55 -20.00 -41.67
CA ALA A 291 -9.72 -18.91 -42.63
C ALA A 291 -11.06 -18.18 -42.45
N GLN A 292 -12.14 -18.94 -42.20
CA GLN A 292 -13.46 -18.37 -41.92
C GLN A 292 -13.45 -17.59 -40.61
N PHE A 293 -12.88 -18.13 -39.55
CA PHE A 293 -12.78 -17.45 -38.26
C PHE A 293 -12.02 -16.11 -38.37
N LYS A 294 -10.91 -16.07 -39.11
CA LYS A 294 -10.18 -14.81 -39.38
C LYS A 294 -11.06 -13.79 -40.13
N ALA A 295 -11.80 -14.24 -41.14
CA ALA A 295 -12.72 -13.38 -41.86
C ALA A 295 -13.84 -12.86 -40.96
N ASP A 296 -14.36 -13.71 -40.08
CA ASP A 296 -15.41 -13.37 -39.13
C ASP A 296 -14.91 -12.38 -38.07
N VAL A 297 -13.69 -12.54 -37.53
CA VAL A 297 -13.04 -11.56 -36.64
C VAL A 297 -12.94 -10.20 -37.34
N ALA A 298 -12.47 -10.18 -38.58
CA ALA A 298 -12.38 -8.94 -39.35
C ALA A 298 -13.77 -8.29 -39.57
N ALA A 299 -14.82 -9.09 -39.85
CA ALA A 299 -16.18 -8.62 -40.01
C ALA A 299 -16.77 -8.06 -38.69
N VAL A 300 -16.47 -8.67 -37.56
CA VAL A 300 -16.85 -8.18 -36.21
C VAL A 300 -16.19 -6.83 -35.94
N ARG A 301 -14.89 -6.73 -36.18
CA ARG A 301 -14.15 -5.48 -36.03
C ARG A 301 -14.62 -4.37 -36.95
N ALA A 302 -14.97 -4.70 -38.17
CA ALA A 302 -15.56 -3.74 -39.14
C ALA A 302 -16.90 -3.14 -38.65
N ARG A 303 -17.58 -3.79 -37.70
CA ARG A 303 -18.79 -3.26 -37.04
C ARG A 303 -18.44 -2.32 -35.85
N GLY A 304 -17.16 -1.97 -35.66
CA GLY A 304 -16.70 -1.13 -34.56
C GLY A 304 -16.60 -1.87 -33.23
N LYS A 305 -16.52 -3.22 -33.24
CA LYS A 305 -16.37 -4.04 -32.04
C LYS A 305 -14.90 -4.41 -31.81
N LYS A 306 -14.54 -4.73 -30.57
CA LYS A 306 -13.25 -5.31 -30.24
C LYS A 306 -13.35 -6.83 -30.13
N VAL A 307 -12.30 -7.51 -30.56
CA VAL A 307 -12.16 -8.97 -30.40
C VAL A 307 -10.81 -9.23 -29.74
N VAL A 308 -10.81 -9.81 -28.55
CA VAL A 308 -9.59 -10.07 -27.76
C VAL A 308 -9.49 -11.56 -27.41
N LEU A 309 -8.26 -12.07 -27.30
CA LEU A 309 -8.02 -13.44 -26.87
C LEU A 309 -7.86 -13.48 -25.35
N SER A 310 -8.66 -14.28 -24.65
CA SER A 310 -8.55 -14.50 -23.23
C SER A 310 -7.57 -15.62 -22.90
N LEU A 311 -6.84 -15.44 -21.81
CA LEU A 311 -5.89 -16.41 -21.25
C LEU A 311 -6.33 -16.80 -19.85
N GLY A 312 -6.45 -18.10 -19.60
CA GLY A 312 -6.86 -18.62 -18.30
C GLY A 312 -8.22 -19.32 -18.32
N GLY A 313 -9.20 -18.78 -17.59
CA GLY A 313 -10.43 -19.47 -17.23
C GLY A 313 -10.19 -20.49 -16.14
N GLN A 314 -11.25 -21.22 -15.73
CA GLN A 314 -11.27 -22.11 -14.58
C GLN A 314 -10.09 -23.12 -14.52
N ASN A 315 -9.66 -23.66 -15.67
CA ASN A 315 -8.61 -24.68 -15.74
C ASN A 315 -7.36 -24.21 -16.50
N GLY A 316 -7.36 -22.97 -16.99
CA GLY A 316 -6.27 -22.43 -17.80
C GLY A 316 -5.13 -21.91 -16.94
N THR A 317 -3.93 -21.99 -17.47
CA THR A 317 -2.70 -21.51 -16.84
C THR A 317 -1.94 -20.58 -17.77
N VAL A 318 -0.93 -19.88 -17.23
CA VAL A 318 0.11 -19.20 -18.01
C VAL A 318 1.45 -19.46 -17.32
N THR A 319 2.36 -20.13 -18.02
CA THR A 319 3.65 -20.52 -17.47
C THR A 319 4.68 -19.41 -17.64
N LEU A 320 4.86 -18.54 -16.64
CA LEU A 320 5.74 -17.37 -16.67
C LEU A 320 6.69 -17.34 -15.45
N ASN A 321 7.63 -18.27 -15.40
CA ASN A 321 8.55 -18.41 -14.25
C ASN A 321 9.91 -17.73 -14.47
N ASN A 322 10.27 -17.37 -15.70
CA ASN A 322 11.57 -16.80 -16.05
C ASN A 322 11.52 -15.96 -17.33
N ALA A 323 12.62 -15.26 -17.62
CA ALA A 323 12.72 -14.35 -18.77
C ALA A 323 12.56 -15.04 -20.14
N THR A 324 12.96 -16.31 -20.28
CA THR A 324 12.76 -17.07 -21.52
C THR A 324 11.29 -17.31 -21.79
N GLN A 325 10.54 -17.68 -20.75
CA GLN A 325 9.09 -17.88 -20.85
C GLN A 325 8.35 -16.56 -21.12
N VAL A 326 8.81 -15.45 -20.54
CA VAL A 326 8.30 -14.11 -20.88
C VAL A 326 8.52 -13.82 -22.37
N ALA A 327 9.71 -14.08 -22.91
CA ALA A 327 9.99 -13.87 -24.33
C ALA A 327 9.11 -14.76 -25.23
N ASN A 328 8.94 -16.03 -24.87
CA ASN A 328 8.06 -16.96 -25.61
C ASN A 328 6.60 -16.49 -25.60
N PHE A 329 6.11 -16.01 -24.45
CA PHE A 329 4.76 -15.43 -24.33
C PHE A 329 4.59 -14.25 -25.25
N VAL A 330 5.50 -13.28 -25.19
CA VAL A 330 5.41 -12.06 -26.00
C VAL A 330 5.43 -12.38 -27.49
N ASN A 331 6.32 -13.29 -27.92
CA ASN A 331 6.41 -13.67 -29.33
C ASN A 331 5.14 -14.37 -29.83
N SER A 332 4.67 -15.40 -29.10
CA SER A 332 3.50 -16.16 -29.50
C SER A 332 2.22 -15.32 -29.47
N MET A 333 2.06 -14.46 -28.46
CA MET A 333 0.89 -13.56 -28.39
C MET A 333 0.90 -12.51 -29.49
N GLU A 334 2.06 -11.92 -29.80
CA GLU A 334 2.19 -11.02 -30.94
C GLU A 334 1.80 -11.71 -32.24
N ASP A 335 2.28 -12.93 -32.48
CA ASP A 335 1.94 -13.73 -33.66
C ASP A 335 0.43 -14.02 -33.73
N LEU A 336 -0.20 -14.45 -32.63
CA LEU A 336 -1.63 -14.72 -32.57
C LEU A 336 -2.47 -13.46 -32.82
N ILE A 337 -2.12 -12.34 -32.17
CA ILE A 337 -2.82 -11.06 -32.37
C ILE A 337 -2.77 -10.62 -33.84
N ARG A 338 -1.57 -10.66 -34.43
CA ARG A 338 -1.40 -10.26 -35.84
C ARG A 338 -2.05 -11.24 -36.81
N TYR A 339 -1.96 -12.54 -36.53
CA TYR A 339 -2.45 -13.58 -37.40
C TYR A 339 -3.97 -13.63 -37.48
N TYR A 340 -4.66 -13.61 -36.34
CA TYR A 340 -6.13 -13.65 -36.26
C TYR A 340 -6.77 -12.28 -36.35
N GLY A 341 -5.98 -11.21 -36.17
CA GLY A 341 -6.48 -9.84 -36.16
C GLY A 341 -7.17 -9.48 -34.84
N PHE A 342 -6.76 -10.07 -33.72
CA PHE A 342 -7.26 -9.68 -32.40
C PHE A 342 -6.85 -8.25 -32.07
N ASP A 343 -7.62 -7.57 -31.23
CA ASP A 343 -7.29 -6.22 -30.76
C ASP A 343 -6.34 -6.24 -29.58
N GLY A 344 -6.17 -7.38 -28.90
CA GLY A 344 -5.31 -7.49 -27.73
C GLY A 344 -5.57 -8.76 -26.91
N VAL A 345 -5.43 -8.66 -25.61
CA VAL A 345 -5.50 -9.78 -24.68
C VAL A 345 -6.43 -9.48 -23.50
N ASP A 346 -7.08 -10.52 -23.03
CA ASP A 346 -7.79 -10.54 -21.76
C ASP A 346 -7.09 -11.51 -20.79
N ILE A 347 -6.94 -11.13 -19.51
CA ILE A 347 -6.28 -11.92 -18.47
C ILE A 347 -7.32 -12.44 -17.49
N ASP A 348 -7.64 -13.72 -17.59
CA ASP A 348 -8.67 -14.42 -16.81
C ASP A 348 -8.04 -15.57 -15.99
N LEU A 349 -6.96 -15.29 -15.24
CA LEU A 349 -6.25 -16.29 -14.45
C LEU A 349 -7.00 -16.53 -13.13
N GLU A 350 -7.66 -17.66 -13.02
CA GLU A 350 -8.47 -18.07 -11.88
C GLU A 350 -7.71 -18.99 -10.90
N SER A 351 -8.40 -19.65 -10.00
CA SER A 351 -7.86 -20.43 -8.88
C SER A 351 -6.86 -21.55 -9.27
N GLY A 352 -6.88 -22.02 -10.52
CA GLY A 352 -5.94 -23.02 -11.03
C GLY A 352 -4.61 -22.47 -11.58
N ALA A 353 -4.53 -21.17 -11.81
CA ALA A 353 -3.46 -20.53 -12.61
C ALA A 353 -2.18 -20.18 -11.82
N GLY A 354 -2.10 -20.50 -10.54
CA GLY A 354 -0.88 -20.28 -9.73
C GLY A 354 -0.60 -18.81 -9.37
N VAL A 355 -1.60 -17.93 -9.44
CA VAL A 355 -1.47 -16.53 -9.03
C VAL A 355 -1.63 -16.42 -7.51
N TYR A 356 -0.53 -16.20 -6.81
CA TYR A 356 -0.49 -15.95 -5.37
C TYR A 356 0.65 -14.99 -5.04
N HIS A 357 0.62 -14.40 -3.85
CA HIS A 357 1.65 -13.45 -3.42
C HIS A 357 3.05 -14.05 -3.46
N GLY A 358 3.95 -13.38 -4.19
CA GLY A 358 5.33 -13.81 -4.40
C GLY A 358 5.52 -14.82 -5.54
N ALA A 359 4.47 -15.22 -6.25
CA ALA A 359 4.59 -16.05 -7.44
C ALA A 359 5.30 -15.29 -8.57
N ALA A 360 6.17 -15.98 -9.30
CA ALA A 360 6.91 -15.37 -10.42
C ALA A 360 5.97 -14.80 -11.49
N VAL A 361 4.81 -15.40 -11.68
CA VAL A 361 3.80 -14.93 -12.64
C VAL A 361 3.35 -13.49 -12.37
N GLN A 362 3.29 -13.03 -11.11
CA GLN A 362 2.87 -11.66 -10.79
C GLN A 362 3.75 -10.60 -11.47
N THR A 363 5.06 -10.75 -11.41
CA THR A 363 6.02 -9.78 -12.00
C THR A 363 6.28 -10.06 -13.47
N ASN A 364 6.34 -11.33 -13.85
CA ASN A 364 6.66 -11.72 -15.22
C ASN A 364 5.50 -11.46 -16.19
N LEU A 365 4.24 -11.61 -15.75
CA LEU A 365 3.08 -11.24 -16.54
C LEU A 365 3.03 -9.73 -16.81
N VAL A 366 3.30 -8.91 -15.80
CA VAL A 366 3.42 -7.44 -15.97
C VAL A 366 4.48 -7.10 -17.00
N THR A 367 5.66 -7.73 -16.91
CA THR A 367 6.75 -7.52 -17.85
C THR A 367 6.36 -7.95 -19.27
N ALA A 368 5.73 -9.12 -19.40
CA ALA A 368 5.31 -9.68 -20.70
C ALA A 368 4.25 -8.79 -21.39
N VAL A 369 3.21 -8.39 -20.65
CA VAL A 369 2.14 -7.56 -21.21
C VAL A 369 2.64 -6.17 -21.61
N LYS A 370 3.55 -5.55 -20.85
CA LYS A 370 4.18 -4.28 -21.24
C LYS A 370 5.00 -4.38 -22.51
N GLN A 371 5.78 -5.46 -22.65
CA GLN A 371 6.53 -5.71 -23.89
C GLN A 371 5.58 -5.94 -25.08
N LEU A 372 4.52 -6.72 -24.87
CA LEU A 372 3.51 -6.99 -25.89
C LEU A 372 2.78 -5.71 -26.31
N SER A 373 2.33 -4.90 -25.37
CA SER A 373 1.71 -3.59 -25.60
C SER A 373 2.63 -2.68 -26.41
N THR A 374 3.93 -2.63 -26.08
CA THR A 374 4.91 -1.85 -26.82
C THR A 374 5.06 -2.34 -28.28
N ARG A 375 5.04 -3.67 -28.54
CA ARG A 375 5.20 -4.25 -29.87
C ARG A 375 3.95 -4.10 -30.74
N ILE A 376 2.76 -4.22 -30.18
CA ILE A 376 1.49 -4.04 -30.89
C ILE A 376 1.22 -2.55 -31.15
N GLY A 377 1.61 -1.70 -30.19
CA GLY A 377 1.46 -0.25 -30.28
C GLY A 377 0.11 0.26 -29.73
N PRO A 378 -0.31 1.47 -30.12
CA PRO A 378 -1.42 2.20 -29.48
C PRO A 378 -2.81 1.55 -29.63
N SER A 379 -2.95 0.58 -30.53
CA SER A 379 -4.22 -0.16 -30.73
C SER A 379 -4.37 -1.36 -29.80
N PHE A 380 -3.33 -1.67 -28.99
CA PHE A 380 -3.36 -2.79 -28.05
C PHE A 380 -4.44 -2.58 -27.00
N TYR A 381 -5.30 -3.57 -26.84
CA TYR A 381 -6.36 -3.58 -25.84
C TYR A 381 -6.05 -4.61 -24.75
N LEU A 382 -6.17 -4.20 -23.49
CA LEU A 382 -5.99 -5.07 -22.32
C LEU A 382 -7.22 -5.07 -21.44
N SER A 383 -7.81 -6.25 -21.22
CA SER A 383 -8.78 -6.44 -20.13
C SER A 383 -8.32 -7.49 -19.13
N MET A 384 -8.97 -7.47 -17.95
CA MET A 384 -8.75 -8.45 -16.89
C MET A 384 -10.07 -8.89 -16.27
N ALA A 385 -10.19 -10.18 -15.96
CA ALA A 385 -11.37 -10.78 -15.34
C ALA A 385 -11.05 -11.61 -14.09
N PRO A 386 -10.30 -11.10 -13.13
CA PRO A 386 -9.98 -11.86 -11.92
C PRO A 386 -11.24 -12.14 -11.09
N GLU A 387 -11.23 -13.24 -10.34
CA GLU A 387 -12.20 -13.49 -9.28
C GLU A 387 -12.03 -12.49 -8.13
N HIS A 388 -13.12 -12.06 -7.47
CA HIS A 388 -13.05 -11.02 -6.44
C HIS A 388 -12.14 -11.34 -5.22
N PRO A 389 -11.90 -12.61 -4.81
CA PRO A 389 -10.90 -12.89 -3.77
C PRO A 389 -9.50 -12.40 -4.13
N TYR A 390 -9.13 -12.48 -5.39
CA TYR A 390 -7.80 -12.06 -5.88
C TYR A 390 -7.62 -10.53 -5.91
N VAL A 391 -8.69 -9.75 -5.81
CA VAL A 391 -8.68 -8.30 -5.87
C VAL A 391 -9.22 -7.72 -4.55
N GLN A 392 -10.54 -7.63 -4.41
CA GLN A 392 -11.19 -7.05 -3.22
C GLN A 392 -10.93 -7.89 -1.96
N GLY A 393 -10.69 -9.19 -2.12
CA GLY A 393 -10.29 -10.06 -1.01
C GLY A 393 -9.03 -9.60 -0.28
N GLY A 394 -8.18 -8.78 -0.92
CA GLY A 394 -7.07 -8.08 -0.30
C GLY A 394 -7.44 -7.18 0.87
N PHE A 395 -8.69 -6.77 0.97
CA PHE A 395 -9.23 -6.04 2.12
C PHE A 395 -9.35 -6.95 3.36
N THR A 396 -9.76 -8.20 3.17
CA THR A 396 -9.95 -9.17 4.26
C THR A 396 -8.64 -9.83 4.69
N ALA A 397 -7.83 -10.21 3.71
CA ALA A 397 -6.50 -10.80 3.90
C ALA A 397 -5.57 -10.33 2.77
N TYR A 398 -4.26 -10.30 3.00
CA TYR A 398 -3.29 -9.94 1.96
C TYR A 398 -2.15 -10.96 1.95
N SER A 399 -2.51 -12.19 1.61
CA SER A 399 -1.60 -13.34 1.54
C SER A 399 -2.22 -14.47 0.71
N GLY A 400 -1.41 -15.39 0.23
CA GLY A 400 -1.89 -16.46 -0.64
C GLY A 400 -2.52 -15.88 -1.90
N ILE A 401 -3.79 -16.22 -2.17
CA ILE A 401 -4.55 -15.70 -3.31
C ILE A 401 -5.22 -14.34 -3.04
N TRP A 402 -5.47 -14.01 -1.76
CA TRP A 402 -6.23 -12.83 -1.36
C TRP A 402 -5.52 -11.53 -1.72
N GLY A 403 -6.04 -10.82 -2.71
CA GLY A 403 -5.43 -9.60 -3.24
C GLY A 403 -4.22 -9.85 -4.14
N ALA A 404 -3.99 -11.08 -4.61
CA ALA A 404 -2.80 -11.43 -5.41
C ALA A 404 -2.76 -10.77 -6.80
N TYR A 405 -3.90 -10.32 -7.32
CA TYR A 405 -3.94 -9.52 -8.57
C TYR A 405 -3.56 -8.05 -8.37
N LEU A 406 -3.60 -7.52 -7.15
CA LEU A 406 -3.34 -6.08 -6.94
C LEU A 406 -1.97 -5.63 -7.48
N PRO A 407 -0.86 -6.38 -7.29
CA PRO A 407 0.43 -6.03 -7.92
C PRO A 407 0.40 -6.06 -9.46
N ILE A 408 -0.39 -6.97 -10.05
CA ILE A 408 -0.54 -7.07 -11.51
C ILE A 408 -1.30 -5.85 -12.04
N ILE A 409 -2.43 -5.51 -11.41
CA ILE A 409 -3.22 -4.32 -11.73
C ILE A 409 -2.40 -3.05 -11.60
N ASP A 410 -1.66 -2.89 -10.48
CA ASP A 410 -0.80 -1.74 -10.25
C ASP A 410 0.33 -1.65 -11.29
N GLY A 411 0.91 -2.78 -11.64
CA GLY A 411 1.95 -2.86 -12.66
C GLY A 411 1.46 -2.52 -14.06
N LEU A 412 0.19 -2.78 -14.38
CA LEU A 412 -0.40 -2.62 -15.72
C LEU A 412 -1.44 -1.49 -15.81
N ARG A 413 -1.50 -0.57 -14.82
CA ARG A 413 -2.48 0.53 -14.80
C ARG A 413 -2.53 1.36 -16.08
N GLN A 414 -1.40 1.47 -16.76
CA GLN A 414 -1.26 2.30 -17.96
C GLN A 414 -1.76 1.57 -19.20
N GLU A 415 -1.53 0.27 -19.26
CA GLU A 415 -1.92 -0.61 -20.34
C GLU A 415 -3.38 -1.06 -20.23
N LEU A 416 -3.96 -1.03 -19.01
CA LEU A 416 -5.29 -1.55 -18.71
C LEU A 416 -6.40 -0.67 -19.27
N ASP A 417 -7.18 -1.21 -20.19
CA ASP A 417 -8.39 -0.58 -20.74
C ASP A 417 -9.62 -0.88 -19.88
N MET A 418 -9.75 -2.12 -19.37
CA MET A 418 -10.90 -2.51 -18.57
C MET A 418 -10.58 -3.65 -17.60
N ILE A 419 -11.09 -3.55 -16.37
CA ILE A 419 -11.20 -4.68 -15.45
C ILE A 419 -12.67 -4.96 -15.15
N HIS A 420 -13.05 -6.22 -15.27
CA HIS A 420 -14.40 -6.71 -14.97
C HIS A 420 -14.29 -7.90 -14.01
N VAL A 421 -14.09 -7.58 -12.73
CA VAL A 421 -13.95 -8.59 -11.67
C VAL A 421 -15.19 -9.47 -11.62
N GLN A 422 -14.98 -10.78 -11.50
CA GLN A 422 -16.06 -11.76 -11.39
C GLN A 422 -16.72 -11.68 -10.01
N TYR A 423 -17.99 -11.28 -9.96
CA TYR A 423 -18.80 -11.15 -8.73
C TYR A 423 -19.78 -12.31 -8.58
N TYR A 424 -19.28 -13.53 -8.85
CA TYR A 424 -20.05 -14.77 -8.79
C TYR A 424 -19.16 -15.95 -8.38
N ASN A 425 -19.75 -17.05 -7.93
CA ASN A 425 -19.12 -18.32 -7.51
C ASN A 425 -18.16 -18.25 -6.29
N ASN A 426 -18.02 -17.11 -5.65
CA ASN A 426 -17.01 -16.89 -4.61
C ASN A 426 -17.59 -16.43 -3.26
N GLY A 427 -18.92 -16.37 -3.15
CA GLY A 427 -19.64 -16.01 -1.92
C GLY A 427 -19.61 -14.52 -1.57
N ALA A 428 -19.84 -14.21 -0.31
CA ALA A 428 -20.01 -12.84 0.14
C ALA A 428 -18.71 -12.01 0.03
N LEU A 429 -18.86 -10.76 -0.39
CA LEU A 429 -17.77 -9.79 -0.47
C LEU A 429 -17.75 -8.90 0.79
N TYR A 430 -16.58 -8.78 1.42
CA TYR A 430 -16.33 -7.83 2.51
C TYR A 430 -15.73 -6.54 1.95
N THR A 431 -16.24 -5.39 2.40
CA THR A 431 -15.86 -4.07 1.90
C THR A 431 -15.68 -3.08 3.04
N PRO A 432 -14.96 -1.96 2.85
CA PRO A 432 -14.89 -0.89 3.84
C PRO A 432 -16.22 -0.13 4.04
N TYR A 433 -17.22 -0.38 3.21
CA TYR A 433 -18.51 0.32 3.22
C TYR A 433 -19.59 -0.40 4.02
N SER A 434 -19.33 -1.64 4.49
CA SER A 434 -20.29 -2.45 5.25
C SER A 434 -19.58 -3.27 6.32
N GLN A 435 -20.19 -3.39 7.50
CA GLN A 435 -19.70 -4.28 8.56
C GLN A 435 -19.97 -5.75 8.28
N ASN A 436 -20.92 -6.05 7.41
CA ASN A 436 -21.30 -7.40 7.01
C ASN A 436 -20.83 -7.70 5.59
N GLY A 437 -20.60 -8.99 5.30
CA GLY A 437 -20.37 -9.44 3.93
C GLY A 437 -21.57 -9.15 3.04
N LEU A 438 -21.32 -8.65 1.84
CA LEU A 438 -22.34 -8.30 0.84
C LEU A 438 -22.69 -9.53 0.02
N ALA A 439 -23.97 -9.81 -0.13
CA ALA A 439 -24.45 -10.98 -0.85
C ALA A 439 -24.24 -10.83 -2.36
N GLU A 440 -23.77 -11.91 -3.02
CA GLU A 440 -23.68 -11.97 -4.47
C GLU A 440 -25.01 -11.63 -5.15
N GLY A 441 -24.94 -11.00 -6.32
CA GLY A 441 -26.11 -10.60 -7.09
C GLY A 441 -26.93 -9.46 -6.50
N SER A 442 -26.50 -8.83 -5.40
CA SER A 442 -27.17 -7.68 -4.79
C SER A 442 -26.63 -6.35 -5.33
N VAL A 443 -27.48 -5.30 -5.31
CA VAL A 443 -27.04 -3.93 -5.66
C VAL A 443 -25.87 -3.48 -4.80
N ASP A 444 -25.93 -3.75 -3.49
CA ASP A 444 -24.88 -3.33 -2.56
C ASP A 444 -23.52 -3.99 -2.86
N MET A 445 -23.50 -5.28 -3.22
CA MET A 445 -22.26 -5.93 -3.63
C MET A 445 -21.69 -5.30 -4.91
N LEU A 446 -22.53 -5.12 -5.94
CA LEU A 446 -22.09 -4.57 -7.22
C LEU A 446 -21.56 -3.14 -7.06
N VAL A 447 -22.23 -2.32 -6.27
CA VAL A 447 -21.80 -0.95 -5.96
C VAL A 447 -20.55 -0.95 -5.09
N GLY A 448 -20.56 -1.65 -3.96
CA GLY A 448 -19.44 -1.68 -3.01
C GLY A 448 -18.15 -2.22 -3.64
N ALA A 449 -18.25 -3.29 -4.42
CA ALA A 449 -17.10 -3.87 -5.13
C ALA A 449 -16.51 -2.90 -6.17
N SER A 450 -17.39 -2.19 -6.90
CA SER A 450 -16.96 -1.18 -7.87
C SER A 450 -16.29 0.01 -7.20
N LEU A 451 -16.82 0.46 -6.06
CA LEU A 451 -16.21 1.55 -5.27
C LEU A 451 -14.82 1.18 -4.77
N MET A 452 -14.60 -0.06 -4.32
CA MET A 452 -13.26 -0.53 -3.93
C MET A 452 -12.26 -0.38 -5.08
N LEU A 453 -12.68 -0.69 -6.31
CA LEU A 453 -11.82 -0.54 -7.48
C LEU A 453 -11.58 0.92 -7.88
N ILE A 454 -12.56 1.79 -7.70
CA ILE A 454 -12.49 3.20 -8.11
C ILE A 454 -11.82 4.07 -7.02
N GLU A 455 -12.22 3.90 -5.77
CA GLU A 455 -11.74 4.72 -4.65
C GLU A 455 -10.47 4.16 -4.02
N GLY A 456 -10.19 2.88 -4.27
CA GLY A 456 -9.10 2.16 -3.64
C GLY A 456 -9.43 1.71 -2.22
N PHE A 457 -8.54 0.96 -1.61
CA PHE A 457 -8.70 0.46 -0.25
C PHE A 457 -7.37 0.07 0.39
N ARG A 458 -7.34 0.06 1.72
CA ARG A 458 -6.20 -0.45 2.49
C ARG A 458 -6.31 -1.97 2.59
N THR A 459 -5.24 -2.68 2.28
CA THR A 459 -5.19 -4.14 2.44
C THR A 459 -5.11 -4.54 3.92
N ASN A 460 -5.66 -5.72 4.25
CA ASN A 460 -5.62 -6.26 5.62
C ASN A 460 -4.30 -6.99 5.88
N ASN A 461 -3.27 -6.24 6.15
CA ASN A 461 -2.03 -6.70 6.77
C ASN A 461 -1.33 -5.50 7.39
N ASN A 462 -0.42 -5.73 8.29
CA ASN A 462 0.34 -4.66 8.95
C ASN A 462 1.43 -4.05 8.05
N THR A 463 1.45 -4.34 6.76
CA THR A 463 2.48 -3.84 5.81
C THR A 463 2.19 -2.44 5.32
N GLY A 464 0.99 -1.91 5.55
CA GLY A 464 0.60 -0.56 5.10
C GLY A 464 0.31 -0.45 3.60
N VAL A 465 0.22 -1.57 2.87
CA VAL A 465 -0.10 -1.56 1.44
C VAL A 465 -1.49 -0.99 1.20
N VAL A 466 -1.59 -0.08 0.26
CA VAL A 466 -2.83 0.56 -0.17
C VAL A 466 -2.97 0.32 -1.67
N PHE A 467 -4.11 -0.25 -2.07
CA PHE A 467 -4.51 -0.25 -3.47
C PHE A 467 -5.07 1.13 -3.82
N ASN A 468 -4.41 1.85 -4.68
CA ASN A 468 -4.90 3.11 -5.20
C ASN A 468 -5.97 2.85 -6.27
N GLY A 469 -7.09 3.55 -6.20
CA GLY A 469 -8.21 3.35 -7.12
C GLY A 469 -7.83 3.46 -8.60
N LEU A 470 -8.64 2.85 -9.44
CA LEU A 470 -8.60 2.96 -10.91
C LEU A 470 -9.50 4.09 -11.37
N ARG A 471 -9.34 4.51 -12.62
CA ARG A 471 -10.32 5.41 -13.23
C ARG A 471 -11.66 4.68 -13.40
N PRO A 472 -12.81 5.37 -13.23
CA PRO A 472 -14.11 4.75 -13.41
C PRO A 472 -14.33 4.15 -14.82
N ASP A 473 -13.69 4.72 -15.85
CA ASP A 473 -13.72 4.22 -17.22
C ASP A 473 -12.87 2.97 -17.48
N GLN A 474 -12.16 2.49 -16.46
CA GLN A 474 -11.47 1.20 -16.46
C GLN A 474 -12.25 0.10 -15.73
N VAL A 475 -13.36 0.41 -15.04
CA VAL A 475 -14.05 -0.53 -14.14
C VAL A 475 -15.41 -0.91 -14.69
N ALA A 476 -15.66 -2.22 -14.80
CA ALA A 476 -16.95 -2.80 -15.20
C ALA A 476 -17.39 -3.91 -14.24
N LEU A 477 -18.68 -4.23 -14.24
CA LEU A 477 -19.23 -5.35 -13.48
C LEU A 477 -18.98 -6.66 -14.23
N GLY A 478 -18.48 -7.70 -13.55
CA GLY A 478 -18.38 -9.06 -14.10
C GLY A 478 -19.49 -9.96 -13.55
N LEU A 479 -20.40 -10.43 -14.41
CA LEU A 479 -21.61 -11.12 -14.02
C LEU A 479 -21.90 -12.37 -14.88
N PRO A 480 -22.55 -13.40 -14.32
CA PRO A 480 -23.06 -14.50 -15.13
C PRO A 480 -24.31 -14.03 -15.92
N SER A 481 -24.51 -14.59 -17.11
CA SER A 481 -25.64 -14.22 -17.97
C SER A 481 -26.98 -14.77 -17.50
N GLY A 482 -26.97 -15.78 -16.62
CA GLY A 482 -28.18 -16.40 -16.10
C GLY A 482 -27.89 -17.58 -15.17
N PRO A 483 -28.95 -18.25 -14.68
CA PRO A 483 -28.83 -19.30 -13.65
C PRO A 483 -28.01 -20.52 -14.08
N SER A 484 -27.91 -20.77 -15.38
CA SER A 484 -27.16 -21.92 -15.91
C SER A 484 -25.69 -21.62 -16.16
N SER A 485 -25.29 -20.35 -16.14
CA SER A 485 -23.92 -19.93 -16.49
C SER A 485 -22.95 -19.89 -15.31
N ALA A 486 -23.47 -19.85 -14.07
CA ALA A 486 -22.68 -19.92 -12.84
C ALA A 486 -23.52 -20.50 -11.71
N ASN A 487 -22.88 -20.95 -10.62
CA ASN A 487 -23.56 -21.54 -9.48
C ASN A 487 -24.25 -20.47 -8.60
N SER A 488 -23.69 -19.26 -8.56
CA SER A 488 -24.20 -18.14 -7.75
C SER A 488 -23.87 -16.80 -8.42
N GLY A 489 -24.32 -15.69 -7.83
CA GLY A 489 -23.98 -14.35 -8.27
C GLY A 489 -24.88 -13.80 -9.41
N GLN A 490 -25.96 -14.49 -9.76
CA GLN A 490 -26.91 -14.00 -10.75
C GLN A 490 -27.57 -12.73 -10.25
N ALA A 491 -27.53 -11.69 -11.10
CA ALA A 491 -28.23 -10.44 -10.85
C ALA A 491 -29.35 -10.25 -11.89
N SER A 492 -30.52 -9.85 -11.43
CA SER A 492 -31.60 -9.48 -12.34
C SER A 492 -31.22 -8.24 -13.15
N SER A 493 -31.82 -8.08 -14.34
CA SER A 493 -31.63 -6.86 -15.14
C SER A 493 -31.99 -5.58 -14.36
N ALA A 494 -32.97 -5.64 -13.47
CA ALA A 494 -33.33 -4.54 -12.57
C ALA A 494 -32.23 -4.27 -11.55
N THR A 495 -31.63 -5.30 -10.95
CA THR A 495 -30.51 -5.17 -10.02
C THR A 495 -29.31 -4.52 -10.72
N ILE A 496 -28.97 -4.98 -11.93
CA ILE A 496 -27.86 -4.41 -12.72
C ILE A 496 -28.15 -2.94 -13.05
N ALA A 497 -29.37 -2.63 -13.51
CA ALA A 497 -29.78 -1.26 -13.81
C ALA A 497 -29.70 -0.34 -12.56
N ASN A 498 -30.12 -0.83 -11.41
CA ASN A 498 -30.03 -0.09 -10.15
C ASN A 498 -28.56 0.18 -9.75
N ALA A 499 -27.68 -0.83 -9.82
CA ALA A 499 -26.27 -0.66 -9.54
C ALA A 499 -25.60 0.35 -10.50
N LEU A 500 -25.87 0.27 -11.79
CA LEU A 500 -25.36 1.20 -12.80
C LEU A 500 -25.87 2.63 -12.56
N ASN A 501 -27.17 2.81 -12.28
CA ASN A 501 -27.73 4.13 -11.96
C ASN A 501 -27.19 4.68 -10.62
N CYS A 502 -26.94 3.82 -9.64
CA CYS A 502 -26.31 4.21 -8.40
C CYS A 502 -24.89 4.74 -8.64
N LEU A 503 -24.06 4.00 -9.37
CA LEU A 503 -22.69 4.40 -9.68
C LEU A 503 -22.62 5.64 -10.55
N THR A 504 -23.47 5.78 -11.56
CA THR A 504 -23.36 6.86 -12.55
C THR A 504 -24.16 8.11 -12.23
N ARG A 505 -25.22 8.01 -11.39
CA ARG A 505 -26.19 9.09 -11.12
C ARG A 505 -26.59 9.25 -9.65
N LEU A 506 -26.12 8.40 -8.75
CA LEU A 506 -26.53 8.31 -7.33
C LEU A 506 -28.03 8.00 -7.15
N GLN A 507 -28.61 7.26 -8.09
CA GLN A 507 -30.03 6.88 -8.09
C GLN A 507 -30.19 5.39 -7.90
N ASN A 508 -31.26 4.96 -7.24
CA ASN A 508 -31.61 3.55 -7.01
C ASN A 508 -30.53 2.75 -6.26
N CYS A 509 -29.75 3.41 -5.42
CA CYS A 509 -28.76 2.75 -4.57
C CYS A 509 -29.45 1.85 -3.54
N GLY A 510 -28.72 0.82 -3.10
CA GLY A 510 -29.05 0.06 -1.90
C GLY A 510 -28.67 0.80 -0.61
N THR A 511 -28.10 0.08 0.34
CA THR A 511 -27.56 0.67 1.57
C THR A 511 -26.21 1.34 1.32
N ILE A 512 -25.44 0.88 0.34
CA ILE A 512 -24.18 1.47 -0.09
C ILE A 512 -24.46 2.53 -1.16
N ARG A 513 -23.99 3.74 -0.88
CA ARG A 513 -24.15 4.88 -1.80
C ARG A 513 -22.79 5.56 -2.01
N PRO A 514 -22.36 5.76 -3.27
CA PRO A 514 -21.17 6.53 -3.57
C PRO A 514 -21.28 7.97 -3.06
N GLN A 515 -20.16 8.59 -2.68
CA GLN A 515 -20.14 10.00 -2.28
C GLN A 515 -20.29 10.94 -3.49
N GLN A 516 -19.93 10.47 -4.68
CA GLN A 516 -20.07 11.19 -5.94
C GLN A 516 -20.47 10.22 -7.06
N ALA A 517 -21.08 10.76 -8.11
CA ALA A 517 -21.38 9.98 -9.32
C ALA A 517 -20.12 9.71 -10.13
N TYR A 518 -20.07 8.56 -10.76
CA TYR A 518 -19.02 8.13 -11.70
C TYR A 518 -19.60 7.96 -13.12
N PRO A 519 -19.91 9.05 -13.83
CA PRO A 519 -20.63 9.00 -15.12
C PRO A 519 -19.83 8.33 -16.24
N THR A 520 -18.56 8.03 -16.02
CA THR A 520 -17.70 7.30 -16.97
C THR A 520 -17.49 5.84 -16.59
N PHE A 521 -18.24 5.30 -15.61
CA PHE A 521 -18.17 3.89 -15.24
C PHE A 521 -18.32 3.00 -16.49
N ARG A 522 -17.37 2.06 -16.72
CA ARG A 522 -17.18 1.45 -18.04
C ARG A 522 -18.36 0.56 -18.50
N GLY A 523 -19.01 -0.17 -17.62
CA GLY A 523 -20.14 -0.98 -18.03
C GLY A 523 -20.23 -2.36 -17.40
N VAL A 524 -20.51 -3.37 -18.22
CA VAL A 524 -20.82 -4.74 -17.75
C VAL A 524 -20.12 -5.78 -18.62
N MET A 525 -19.58 -6.81 -18.01
CA MET A 525 -19.14 -8.05 -18.66
C MET A 525 -20.06 -9.20 -18.30
N THR A 526 -20.22 -10.16 -19.19
CA THR A 526 -20.92 -11.40 -18.88
C THR A 526 -20.18 -12.67 -19.29
N TRP A 527 -20.24 -13.66 -18.43
CA TRP A 527 -20.01 -15.07 -18.71
C TRP A 527 -21.38 -15.73 -18.95
N SER A 528 -21.88 -15.99 -20.19
CA SER A 528 -21.19 -15.72 -21.45
C SER A 528 -22.21 -15.42 -22.56
N VAL A 529 -21.76 -15.03 -23.75
CA VAL A 529 -22.62 -14.82 -24.91
C VAL A 529 -23.30 -16.12 -25.36
N ASN A 530 -22.65 -17.29 -25.19
CA ASN A 530 -23.22 -18.59 -25.55
C ASN A 530 -24.38 -18.94 -24.60
N TRP A 531 -24.25 -18.72 -23.31
CA TRP A 531 -25.33 -18.90 -22.34
C TRP A 531 -26.46 -17.90 -22.56
N ASP A 532 -26.15 -16.61 -22.77
CA ASP A 532 -27.14 -15.56 -23.05
C ASP A 532 -27.95 -15.88 -24.33
N ARG A 533 -27.26 -16.35 -25.39
CA ARG A 533 -27.92 -16.79 -26.63
C ARG A 533 -28.86 -17.97 -26.38
N ARG A 534 -28.42 -18.99 -25.66
CA ARG A 534 -29.23 -20.14 -25.27
C ARG A 534 -30.49 -19.72 -24.50
N ASP A 535 -30.34 -18.75 -23.59
CA ASP A 535 -31.39 -18.27 -22.72
C ASP A 535 -32.24 -17.14 -23.38
N GLY A 536 -32.12 -16.94 -24.69
CA GLY A 536 -32.96 -16.01 -25.46
C GLY A 536 -32.58 -14.54 -25.33
N PHE A 537 -31.31 -14.24 -25.01
CA PHE A 537 -30.77 -12.89 -24.86
C PHE A 537 -31.42 -12.13 -23.68
N ASN A 538 -31.70 -12.85 -22.59
CA ASN A 538 -32.33 -12.29 -21.40
C ASN A 538 -31.36 -11.44 -20.57
N PHE A 539 -30.05 -11.49 -20.83
CA PHE A 539 -29.05 -10.65 -20.22
C PHE A 539 -28.67 -9.47 -21.14
N SER A 540 -28.15 -9.76 -22.33
CA SER A 540 -27.55 -8.72 -23.20
C SER A 540 -28.54 -7.63 -23.60
N LYS A 541 -29.75 -7.98 -24.01
CA LYS A 541 -30.75 -6.99 -24.47
C LYS A 541 -31.14 -5.97 -23.39
N PRO A 542 -31.58 -6.38 -22.17
CA PRO A 542 -31.97 -5.42 -21.16
C PRO A 542 -30.78 -4.65 -20.59
N VAL A 543 -29.58 -5.27 -20.49
CA VAL A 543 -28.37 -4.57 -20.04
C VAL A 543 -27.96 -3.52 -21.07
N ARG A 544 -27.95 -3.86 -22.38
CA ARG A 544 -27.67 -2.89 -23.44
C ARG A 544 -28.67 -1.72 -23.41
N ALA A 545 -29.97 -2.02 -23.26
CA ALA A 545 -30.98 -0.98 -23.13
C ALA A 545 -30.67 -0.03 -21.96
N THR A 546 -30.25 -0.55 -20.82
CA THR A 546 -29.84 0.25 -19.67
C THR A 546 -28.59 1.08 -19.99
N LEU A 547 -27.52 0.47 -20.51
CA LEU A 547 -26.25 1.16 -20.82
C LEU A 547 -26.47 2.33 -21.79
N ASN A 548 -27.37 2.19 -22.78
CA ASN A 548 -27.70 3.26 -23.71
C ASN A 548 -28.40 4.46 -23.09
N THR A 549 -28.94 4.34 -21.88
CA THR A 549 -29.59 5.44 -21.15
C THR A 549 -28.67 6.16 -20.18
N LEU A 550 -27.50 5.61 -19.88
CA LEU A 550 -26.56 6.19 -18.92
C LEU A 550 -25.92 7.49 -19.48
N PRO A 551 -25.42 8.38 -18.59
CA PRO A 551 -24.94 9.71 -18.96
C PRO A 551 -23.66 9.72 -19.80
#